data_406961ccac2fa31aaf6f6a7695ff1ca7
#
_entry.id   406961ccac2fa31aaf6f6a7695ff1ca7
#
_cell.length_a   1.000
_cell.length_b   1.000
_cell.length_c   1.000
_cell.angle_alpha   90.00
_cell.angle_beta   90.00
_cell.angle_gamma   90.00
#
_symmetry.space_group_name_H-M   'P 1'
#
loop_
_entity.id
_entity.type
_entity.pdbx_description
1 polymer ?
#
loop_
_entity_poly.entity_id
_entity_poly.type
_entity_poly.pdbx_seq_one_letter_code
_entity_poly.pdbx_strand_id
1 'polypeptide(L)'
;EMIAFPVNMNSTMQAIYKDILVKDAICIHVRRGDYVTNPSAAQFHGLCDLSYYYSGINLVIKKLINPHAFIFSDDPLWVRSNFKLQIPSTIVDINGPDEAHQDLWLMAACKHFIIANSSLSWWGAWLSDQSEKIVVAPNQWFLNGQMSKEDLIPDQWIRI
;
A
#
# COMPACT_ATOMS: atom_id res chain seq x y z
N GLU A 1 17.93 -6.76 10.18
CA GLU A 1 17.86 -5.59 11.10
C GLU A 1 16.46 -5.01 10.98
N MET A 2 15.69 -5.05 12.06
CA MET A 2 14.34 -4.46 12.11
C MET A 2 14.43 -2.95 11.87
N ILE A 3 13.50 -2.42 11.08
CA ILE A 3 13.32 -0.98 11.03
C ILE A 3 12.94 -0.51 12.43
N ALA A 4 13.79 0.29 13.05
CA ALA A 4 13.45 0.92 14.31
C ALA A 4 12.32 1.93 14.06
N PHE A 5 11.14 1.66 14.60
CA PHE A 5 10.06 2.65 14.61
C PHE A 5 10.49 3.88 15.40
N PRO A 6 10.05 5.08 15.01
CA PRO A 6 10.47 6.30 15.68
C PRO A 6 10.03 6.29 17.14
N VAL A 7 10.92 6.74 18.00
CA VAL A 7 10.68 6.85 19.46
C VAL A 7 9.56 7.84 19.79
N ASN A 8 9.24 8.77 18.88
CA ASN A 8 8.30 9.88 19.09
C ASN A 8 7.14 9.86 18.08
N MET A 9 6.32 8.82 18.09
CA MET A 9 5.04 8.86 17.40
C MET A 9 4.03 9.75 18.14
N ASN A 10 3.28 10.57 17.41
CA ASN A 10 2.14 11.28 18.00
C ASN A 10 1.03 10.28 18.40
N SER A 11 0.08 10.72 19.22
CA SER A 11 -0.96 9.84 19.78
C SER A 11 -1.84 9.19 18.70
N THR A 12 -2.12 9.87 17.61
CA THR A 12 -2.92 9.36 16.50
C THR A 12 -2.19 8.25 15.76
N MET A 13 -0.91 8.46 15.45
CA MET A 13 -0.08 7.43 14.81
C MET A 13 0.08 6.19 15.72
N GLN A 14 0.26 6.40 17.04
CA GLN A 14 0.31 5.30 18.00
C GLN A 14 -0.98 4.48 18.03
N ALA A 15 -2.15 5.14 17.94
CA ALA A 15 -3.44 4.46 17.91
C ALA A 15 -3.58 3.59 16.65
N ILE A 16 -3.23 4.12 15.48
CA ILE A 16 -3.24 3.36 14.21
C ILE A 16 -2.25 2.20 14.26
N TYR A 17 -1.04 2.43 14.75
CA TYR A 17 -0.03 1.38 14.88
C TYR A 17 -0.52 0.22 15.76
N LYS A 18 -1.12 0.52 16.93
CA LYS A 18 -1.70 -0.50 17.81
C LYS A 18 -2.81 -1.29 17.12
N ASP A 19 -3.64 -0.60 16.35
CA ASP A 19 -4.72 -1.22 15.58
C ASP A 19 -4.17 -2.18 14.50
N ILE A 20 -3.11 -1.79 13.80
CA ILE A 20 -2.41 -2.64 12.82
C ILE A 20 -1.90 -3.93 13.47
N LEU A 21 -1.30 -3.86 14.66
CA LEU A 21 -0.69 -5.01 15.31
C LEU A 21 -1.71 -6.09 15.72
N VAL A 22 -2.94 -5.70 16.09
CA VAL A 22 -3.95 -6.64 16.63
C VAL A 22 -4.88 -7.22 15.56
N LYS A 23 -4.79 -6.76 14.32
CA LYS A 23 -5.65 -7.19 13.19
C LYS A 23 -4.85 -8.00 12.17
N ASP A 24 -5.55 -8.66 11.25
CA ASP A 24 -4.93 -9.14 10.02
C ASP A 24 -4.85 -7.96 9.05
N ALA A 25 -3.87 -7.10 9.31
CA ALA A 25 -3.74 -5.80 8.69
C ALA A 25 -3.26 -5.93 7.23
N ILE A 26 -4.07 -5.41 6.30
CA ILE A 26 -3.76 -5.33 4.88
C ILE A 26 -3.41 -3.88 4.55
N CYS A 27 -2.16 -3.63 4.20
CA CYS A 27 -1.74 -2.34 3.62
C CYS A 27 -2.25 -2.26 2.18
N ILE A 28 -3.04 -1.24 1.87
CA ILE A 28 -3.44 -0.90 0.50
C ILE A 28 -2.90 0.48 0.18
N HIS A 29 -2.04 0.58 -0.84
CA HIS A 29 -1.53 1.87 -1.29
C HIS A 29 -2.17 2.28 -2.61
N VAL A 30 -2.84 3.43 -2.60
CA VAL A 30 -3.49 4.02 -3.77
C VAL A 30 -2.72 5.26 -4.19
N ARG A 31 -1.91 5.14 -5.25
CA ARG A 31 -1.12 6.25 -5.82
C ARG A 31 -1.91 6.92 -6.93
N ARG A 32 -2.15 8.23 -6.79
CA ARG A 32 -2.91 9.04 -7.76
C ARG A 32 -2.27 10.39 -8.05
N GLY A 33 -2.02 11.20 -7.05
CA GLY A 33 -1.46 12.55 -7.04
C GLY A 33 -0.92 13.06 -8.37
N ASP A 34 0.38 13.05 -8.53
CA ASP A 34 1.06 13.45 -9.76
C ASP A 34 0.76 12.56 -10.98
N TYR A 35 0.36 11.29 -10.77
CA TYR A 35 -0.05 10.39 -11.85
C TYR A 35 -1.37 10.82 -12.52
N VAL A 36 -2.18 11.65 -11.85
CA VAL A 36 -3.40 12.24 -12.41
C VAL A 36 -3.16 13.67 -12.91
N THR A 37 -2.37 14.46 -12.17
CA THR A 37 -2.22 15.89 -12.39
C THR A 37 -1.07 16.25 -13.35
N ASN A 38 -0.09 15.35 -13.52
CA ASN A 38 1.05 15.54 -14.42
C ASN A 38 0.97 14.60 -15.63
N PRO A 39 0.74 15.13 -16.86
CA PRO A 39 0.63 14.30 -18.06
C PRO A 39 1.86 13.42 -18.34
N SER A 40 3.07 13.90 -18.05
CA SER A 40 4.29 13.11 -18.24
C SER A 40 4.38 11.93 -17.28
N ALA A 41 4.02 12.14 -16.02
CA ALA A 41 3.94 11.06 -15.02
C ALA A 41 2.87 10.04 -15.38
N ALA A 42 1.69 10.51 -15.81
CA ALA A 42 0.58 9.67 -16.28
C ALA A 42 0.99 8.76 -17.45
N GLN A 43 1.70 9.31 -18.44
CA GLN A 43 2.18 8.56 -19.61
C GLN A 43 3.27 7.54 -19.28
N PHE A 44 4.04 7.79 -18.23
CA PHE A 44 5.14 6.92 -17.85
C PHE A 44 4.69 5.79 -16.90
N HIS A 45 3.94 6.12 -15.86
CA HIS A 45 3.57 5.18 -14.79
C HIS A 45 2.23 4.49 -15.02
N GLY A 46 1.22 5.23 -15.47
CA GLY A 46 -0.17 4.77 -15.45
C GLY A 46 -0.75 4.69 -14.03
N LEU A 47 -2.02 4.33 -13.94
CA LEU A 47 -2.73 4.17 -12.68
C LEU A 47 -3.16 2.72 -12.50
N CYS A 48 -3.02 2.21 -11.28
CA CYS A 48 -3.74 1.00 -10.89
C CYS A 48 -5.23 1.33 -10.77
N ASP A 49 -6.06 0.61 -11.50
CA ASP A 49 -7.51 0.80 -11.47
C ASP A 49 -8.17 0.12 -10.25
N LEU A 50 -9.45 0.40 -10.04
CA LEU A 50 -10.19 -0.20 -8.92
C LEU A 50 -10.30 -1.72 -9.04
N SER A 51 -10.34 -2.27 -10.25
CA SER A 51 -10.44 -3.72 -10.47
C SER A 51 -9.21 -4.46 -9.99
N TYR A 52 -8.02 -3.85 -10.16
CA TYR A 52 -6.77 -4.33 -9.59
C TYR A 52 -6.85 -4.47 -8.07
N TYR A 53 -7.26 -3.40 -7.39
CA TYR A 53 -7.35 -3.40 -5.92
C TYR A 53 -8.36 -4.43 -5.41
N TYR A 54 -9.56 -4.50 -6.01
CA TYR A 54 -10.57 -5.49 -5.62
C TYR A 54 -10.12 -6.93 -5.86
N SER A 55 -9.43 -7.19 -6.96
CA SER A 55 -8.86 -8.50 -7.25
C SER A 55 -7.79 -8.88 -6.22
N GLY A 56 -6.90 -7.94 -5.90
CA GLY A 56 -5.87 -8.12 -4.87
C GLY A 56 -6.47 -8.41 -3.49
N ILE A 57 -7.48 -7.64 -3.07
CA ILE A 57 -8.20 -7.84 -1.81
C ILE A 57 -8.80 -9.25 -1.76
N ASN A 58 -9.51 -9.66 -2.82
CA ASN A 58 -10.12 -10.99 -2.90
C ASN A 58 -9.12 -12.13 -2.81
N LEU A 59 -7.88 -11.94 -3.27
CA LEU A 59 -6.81 -12.94 -3.12
C LEU A 59 -6.34 -13.04 -1.67
N VAL A 60 -6.15 -11.89 -1.01
CA VAL A 60 -5.57 -11.82 0.33
C VAL A 60 -6.57 -12.30 1.39
N ILE A 61 -7.82 -11.81 1.37
CA ILE A 61 -8.81 -12.06 2.43
C ILE A 61 -9.19 -13.52 2.59
N LYS A 62 -9.07 -14.33 1.53
CA LYS A 62 -9.38 -15.79 1.58
C LYS A 62 -8.58 -16.56 2.63
N LYS A 63 -7.45 -16.01 3.06
CA LYS A 63 -6.53 -16.64 4.00
C LYS A 63 -6.57 -16.01 5.39
N LEU A 64 -7.44 -15.02 5.62
CA LEU A 64 -7.47 -14.21 6.84
C LEU A 64 -8.74 -14.46 7.65
N ILE A 65 -8.61 -14.33 8.97
CA ILE A 65 -9.72 -14.52 9.92
C ILE A 65 -10.34 -13.17 10.30
N ASN A 66 -9.51 -12.17 10.53
CA ASN A 66 -9.93 -10.83 10.97
C ASN A 66 -9.31 -9.74 10.08
N PRO A 67 -9.65 -9.73 8.76
CA PRO A 67 -9.06 -8.79 7.82
C PRO A 67 -9.50 -7.35 8.11
N HIS A 68 -8.54 -6.44 8.07
CA HIS A 68 -8.77 -5.01 8.14
C HIS A 68 -7.84 -4.28 7.17
N ALA A 69 -8.41 -3.48 6.28
CA ALA A 69 -7.63 -2.71 5.33
C ALA A 69 -7.19 -1.36 5.91
N PHE A 70 -5.89 -1.08 5.86
CA PHE A 70 -5.32 0.23 6.11
C PHE A 70 -4.93 0.83 4.77
N ILE A 71 -5.63 1.90 4.37
CA ILE A 71 -5.51 2.49 3.05
C ILE A 71 -4.69 3.76 3.15
N PHE A 72 -3.57 3.78 2.44
CA PHE A 72 -2.66 4.91 2.32
C PHE A 72 -2.81 5.51 0.92
N SER A 73 -2.90 6.82 0.82
CA SER A 73 -3.04 7.48 -0.49
C SER A 73 -2.59 8.93 -0.43
N ASP A 74 -2.04 9.42 -1.52
CA ASP A 74 -1.80 10.84 -1.78
C ASP A 74 -3.06 11.59 -2.27
N ASP A 75 -4.20 10.87 -2.42
CA ASP A 75 -5.51 11.43 -2.75
C ASP A 75 -6.60 10.79 -1.85
N PRO A 76 -6.59 11.07 -0.54
CA PRO A 76 -7.52 10.46 0.41
C PRO A 76 -8.98 10.84 0.14
N LEU A 77 -9.25 12.01 -0.44
CA LEU A 77 -10.61 12.44 -0.78
C LEU A 77 -11.20 11.58 -1.89
N TRP A 78 -10.41 11.27 -2.91
CA TRP A 78 -10.83 10.35 -3.95
C TRP A 78 -11.09 8.95 -3.41
N VAL A 79 -10.21 8.46 -2.54
CA VAL A 79 -10.38 7.15 -1.88
C VAL A 79 -11.69 7.11 -1.11
N ARG A 80 -12.00 8.13 -0.29
CA ARG A 80 -13.27 8.21 0.47
C ARG A 80 -14.49 8.15 -0.44
N SER A 81 -14.42 8.76 -1.60
CA SER A 81 -15.55 8.87 -2.53
C SER A 81 -15.73 7.63 -3.41
N ASN A 82 -14.64 7.00 -3.84
CA ASN A 82 -14.66 6.00 -4.91
C ASN A 82 -14.28 4.56 -4.46
N PHE A 83 -13.51 4.42 -3.39
CA PHE A 83 -13.00 3.12 -2.97
C PHE A 83 -13.84 2.54 -1.83
N LYS A 84 -14.74 1.61 -2.15
CA LYS A 84 -15.66 0.99 -1.19
C LYS A 84 -15.31 -0.47 -0.98
N LEU A 85 -14.94 -0.85 0.24
CA LEU A 85 -14.60 -2.22 0.60
C LEU A 85 -15.75 -2.89 1.37
N GLN A 86 -15.83 -4.22 1.25
CA GLN A 86 -16.76 -5.05 2.02
C GLN A 86 -16.15 -5.52 3.36
N ILE A 87 -14.88 -5.25 3.58
CA ILE A 87 -14.19 -5.51 4.85
C ILE A 87 -13.99 -4.20 5.63
N PRO A 88 -13.83 -4.27 6.96
CA PRO A 88 -13.47 -3.11 7.76
C PRO A 88 -12.23 -2.41 7.21
N SER A 89 -12.25 -1.09 7.17
CA SER A 89 -11.12 -0.33 6.62
C SER A 89 -10.91 1.00 7.36
N THR A 90 -9.66 1.43 7.39
CA THR A 90 -9.22 2.72 7.91
C THR A 90 -8.43 3.44 6.83
N ILE A 91 -8.83 4.64 6.45
CA ILE A 91 -8.02 5.50 5.58
C ILE A 91 -7.05 6.24 6.48
N VAL A 92 -5.76 5.99 6.24
CA VAL A 92 -4.66 6.63 6.97
C VAL A 92 -4.37 7.98 6.30
N ASP A 93 -4.90 9.04 6.89
CA ASP A 93 -4.84 10.42 6.38
C ASP A 93 -4.46 11.32 7.57
N ILE A 94 -3.28 11.07 8.13
CA ILE A 94 -2.78 11.73 9.35
C ILE A 94 -1.45 12.45 9.14
N ASN A 95 -0.74 12.13 8.06
CA ASN A 95 0.58 12.67 7.75
C ASN A 95 0.51 13.59 6.54
N GLY A 96 1.30 14.66 6.57
CA GLY A 96 1.44 15.54 5.42
C GLY A 96 2.36 14.97 4.33
N PRO A 97 2.45 15.62 3.17
CA PRO A 97 3.29 15.15 2.06
C PRO A 97 4.77 15.06 2.42
N ASP A 98 5.25 15.86 3.38
CA ASP A 98 6.63 15.83 3.86
C ASP A 98 6.89 14.72 4.89
N GLU A 99 5.84 14.02 5.32
CA GLU A 99 5.87 12.99 6.35
C GLU A 99 5.67 11.56 5.79
N ALA A 100 5.90 11.36 4.50
CA ALA A 100 5.77 10.04 3.84
C ALA A 100 6.58 8.92 4.51
N HIS A 101 7.64 9.25 5.23
CA HIS A 101 8.40 8.30 6.04
C HIS A 101 7.58 7.73 7.21
N GLN A 102 6.63 8.49 7.77
CA GLN A 102 5.72 8.00 8.82
C GLN A 102 4.70 7.02 8.25
N ASP A 103 4.19 7.28 7.04
CA ASP A 103 3.35 6.32 6.33
C ASP A 103 4.11 5.04 6.01
N LEU A 104 5.38 5.15 5.59
CA LEU A 104 6.23 3.99 5.32
C LEU A 104 6.36 3.06 6.54
N TRP A 105 6.52 3.62 7.74
CA TRP A 105 6.57 2.84 8.98
C TRP A 105 5.26 2.12 9.27
N LEU A 106 4.13 2.81 9.14
CA LEU A 106 2.81 2.19 9.34
C LEU A 106 2.54 1.11 8.29
N MET A 107 2.91 1.35 7.03
CA MET A 107 2.85 0.34 5.96
C MET A 107 3.66 -0.90 6.34
N ALA A 108 4.93 -0.73 6.71
CA ALA A 108 5.82 -1.84 7.06
C ALA A 108 5.35 -2.66 8.27
N ALA A 109 4.54 -2.07 9.14
CA ALA A 109 3.93 -2.77 10.27
C ALA A 109 2.77 -3.70 9.87
N CYS A 110 2.18 -3.51 8.68
CA CYS A 110 1.09 -4.35 8.19
C CYS A 110 1.57 -5.78 7.89
N LYS A 111 0.61 -6.72 7.86
CA LYS A 111 0.89 -8.14 7.65
C LYS A 111 0.83 -8.55 6.18
N HIS A 112 -0.03 -7.93 5.38
CA HIS A 112 -0.22 -8.21 3.96
C HIS A 112 -0.29 -6.91 3.16
N PHE A 113 -0.08 -6.99 1.84
CA PHE A 113 0.12 -5.80 1.03
C PHE A 113 -0.57 -5.90 -0.33
N ILE A 114 -1.22 -4.82 -0.75
CA ILE A 114 -1.66 -4.59 -2.12
C ILE A 114 -1.05 -3.25 -2.52
N ILE A 115 0.04 -3.32 -3.26
CA ILE A 115 0.85 -2.14 -3.56
C ILE A 115 0.47 -1.50 -4.90
N ALA A 116 0.61 -0.19 -4.99
CA ALA A 116 0.61 0.50 -6.27
C ALA A 116 1.96 0.35 -6.98
N ASN A 117 2.06 0.79 -8.22
CA ASN A 117 3.32 0.99 -8.95
C ASN A 117 4.10 2.21 -8.38
N SER A 118 4.46 2.13 -7.12
CA SER A 118 5.09 3.19 -6.34
C SER A 118 6.20 2.65 -5.45
N SER A 119 7.36 3.31 -5.46
CA SER A 119 8.50 2.94 -4.61
C SER A 119 8.15 2.98 -3.12
N LEU A 120 7.29 3.89 -2.67
CA LEU A 120 6.89 3.98 -1.27
C LEU A 120 6.25 2.67 -0.78
N SER A 121 5.24 2.17 -1.48
CA SER A 121 4.56 0.93 -1.08
C SER A 121 5.40 -0.32 -1.36
N TRP A 122 6.26 -0.28 -2.36
CA TRP A 122 7.24 -1.33 -2.59
C TRP A 122 8.16 -1.51 -1.37
N TRP A 123 8.73 -0.40 -0.90
CA TRP A 123 9.56 -0.41 0.31
C TRP A 123 8.76 -0.79 1.56
N GLY A 124 7.51 -0.34 1.71
CA GLY A 124 6.65 -0.76 2.81
C GLY A 124 6.47 -2.27 2.90
N ALA A 125 6.21 -2.90 1.75
CA ALA A 125 6.09 -4.36 1.67
C ALA A 125 7.42 -5.08 1.87
N TRP A 126 8.52 -4.55 1.30
CA TRP A 126 9.85 -5.14 1.41
C TRP A 126 10.35 -5.15 2.86
N LEU A 127 10.23 -4.02 3.54
CA LEU A 127 10.74 -3.78 4.88
C LEU A 127 9.91 -4.45 5.99
N SER A 128 8.74 -4.97 5.69
CA SER A 128 7.94 -5.73 6.65
C SER A 128 8.61 -7.06 7.02
N ASP A 129 8.76 -7.32 8.31
CA ASP A 129 9.37 -8.55 8.86
C ASP A 129 8.39 -9.74 8.93
N GLN A 130 7.17 -9.62 8.39
CA GLN A 130 6.17 -10.68 8.43
C GLN A 130 6.57 -11.84 7.49
N SER A 131 6.85 -13.01 8.07
CA SER A 131 7.28 -14.20 7.31
C SER A 131 6.20 -14.75 6.38
N GLU A 132 4.94 -14.66 6.79
CA GLU A 132 3.76 -15.17 6.05
C GLU A 132 3.07 -14.07 5.22
N LYS A 133 3.75 -12.98 4.93
CA LYS A 133 3.15 -11.88 4.18
C LYS A 133 2.77 -12.29 2.76
N ILE A 134 1.57 -11.87 2.37
CA ILE A 134 1.10 -11.92 0.98
C ILE A 134 1.27 -10.52 0.40
N VAL A 135 2.00 -10.41 -0.69
CA VAL A 135 2.18 -9.14 -1.39
C VAL A 135 1.61 -9.28 -2.78
N VAL A 136 0.65 -8.41 -3.12
CA VAL A 136 0.08 -8.28 -4.46
C VAL A 136 0.63 -7.01 -5.09
N ALA A 137 1.23 -7.15 -6.27
CA ALA A 137 1.82 -6.09 -7.05
C ALA A 137 1.18 -5.99 -8.45
N PRO A 138 1.10 -4.79 -9.05
CA PRO A 138 0.57 -4.66 -10.39
C PRO A 138 1.51 -5.31 -11.42
N ASN A 139 0.92 -6.03 -12.37
CA ASN A 139 1.67 -6.65 -13.45
C ASN A 139 2.36 -5.61 -14.37
N GLN A 140 1.80 -4.42 -14.46
CA GLN A 140 2.35 -3.31 -15.21
C GLN A 140 2.83 -2.20 -14.27
N TRP A 141 4.16 -2.04 -14.19
CA TRP A 141 4.77 -1.00 -13.36
C TRP A 141 5.00 0.32 -14.13
N PHE A 142 5.36 0.21 -15.42
CA PHE A 142 5.56 1.32 -16.35
C PHE A 142 4.80 1.07 -17.63
N LEU A 143 4.20 2.12 -18.22
CA LEU A 143 3.41 2.00 -19.46
C LEU A 143 4.28 1.77 -20.71
N ASN A 144 5.46 2.38 -20.77
CA ASN A 144 6.28 2.42 -22.00
C ASN A 144 7.24 1.25 -22.15
N GLY A 145 7.22 0.25 -21.30
CA GLY A 145 8.00 -0.99 -21.47
C GLY A 145 9.54 -0.83 -21.53
N GLN A 146 10.06 0.38 -21.32
CA GLN A 146 11.48 0.69 -21.49
C GLN A 146 12.35 0.24 -20.31
N MET A 147 11.75 -0.09 -19.18
CA MET A 147 12.47 -0.64 -18.02
C MET A 147 12.03 -2.08 -17.78
N SER A 148 13.00 -2.97 -17.67
CA SER A 148 12.73 -4.36 -17.27
C SER A 148 12.11 -4.36 -15.87
N LYS A 149 10.92 -4.96 -15.75
CA LYS A 149 10.25 -5.18 -14.49
C LYS A 149 10.65 -6.49 -13.81
N GLU A 150 11.47 -7.29 -14.51
CA GLU A 150 11.83 -8.65 -14.08
C GLU A 150 12.64 -8.62 -12.78
N ASP A 151 13.49 -7.60 -12.61
CA ASP A 151 14.30 -7.43 -11.40
C ASP A 151 13.63 -6.56 -10.33
N LEU A 152 12.49 -5.91 -10.66
CA LEU A 152 11.83 -4.97 -9.74
C LEU A 152 10.90 -5.67 -8.75
N ILE A 153 10.12 -6.65 -9.23
CA ILE A 153 9.11 -7.35 -8.40
C ILE A 153 9.66 -8.70 -7.98
N PRO A 154 9.89 -8.94 -6.69
CA PRO A 154 10.33 -10.23 -6.17
C PRO A 154 9.45 -11.40 -6.64
N ASP A 155 10.05 -12.55 -6.94
CA ASP A 155 9.35 -13.71 -7.47
C ASP A 155 8.25 -14.26 -6.55
N GLN A 156 8.41 -14.07 -5.23
CA GLN A 156 7.44 -14.48 -4.22
C GLN A 156 6.21 -13.56 -4.13
N TRP A 157 6.22 -12.40 -4.81
CA TRP A 157 5.08 -11.49 -4.85
C TRP A 157 4.11 -11.87 -5.97
N ILE A 158 2.81 -11.80 -5.69
CA ILE A 158 1.74 -12.12 -6.65
C ILE A 158 1.59 -10.93 -7.60
N ARG A 159 1.71 -11.18 -8.89
CA ARG A 159 1.50 -10.17 -9.95
C ARG A 159 0.12 -10.36 -10.58
N ILE A 160 -0.67 -9.31 -10.66
CA ILE A 160 -1.99 -9.32 -11.30
C ILE A 160 -2.24 -8.07 -12.14
#